data_493fa7dc3f670e2aa9754d2a1764ffaf
#
_entry.id   493fa7dc3f670e2aa9754d2a1764ffaf
#
_cell.length_a   1.000
_cell.length_b   1.000
_cell.length_c   1.000
_cell.angle_alpha   90.00
_cell.angle_beta   90.00
_cell.angle_gamma   90.00
#
_symmetry.space_group_name_H-M   'P 1'
#
loop_
_entity.id
_entity.type
_entity.pdbx_description
1 polymer ?
#
loop_
_entity_poly.entity_id
_entity_poly.type
_entity_poly.pdbx_seq_one_letter_code
_entity_poly.pdbx_strand_id
1 'polypeptide(L)'
;RYENAGTIEFLVDADTGRFFFIEVNPRIQVEHTVTEEITGIDIVRRQLRVAEGWKLSDPQIGLGNQGAIRMMGTAIQCRVTTEDPENRFLPDYGRITAYRSASGLGIRLDAGSAFSGAVVTPYFDSLLVKVTARGLSLDEAAGHVERCLQEFRVRGVKTNIPFLVNLVTHPEFLAGRCTTRFIDETPGLFDFPIRRDRATKLLEYLSDVIVNGNP
;
A
#
# COMPACT_ATOMS: atom_id res chain seq x y z
N ARG A 1 -22.94 -21.89 -10.08
CA ARG A 1 -21.51 -22.09 -10.32
C ARG A 1 -20.87 -20.73 -10.57
N TYR A 2 -19.82 -20.43 -9.80
CA TYR A 2 -19.00 -19.26 -10.07
C TYR A 2 -17.76 -19.72 -10.87
N GLU A 3 -17.43 -19.00 -11.90
CA GLU A 3 -16.22 -19.17 -12.70
C GLU A 3 -15.41 -17.90 -12.67
N ASN A 4 -14.10 -17.99 -12.67
CA ASN A 4 -13.15 -16.90 -12.63
C ASN A 4 -12.49 -16.71 -11.24
N ALA A 5 -11.87 -15.55 -10.98
CA ALA A 5 -11.18 -15.27 -9.73
C ALA A 5 -12.13 -14.72 -8.67
N GLY A 6 -11.89 -15.08 -7.43
CA GLY A 6 -12.60 -14.56 -6.26
C GLY A 6 -11.75 -14.67 -5.01
N THR A 7 -12.18 -14.01 -3.95
CA THR A 7 -11.53 -14.02 -2.64
C THR A 7 -12.51 -14.48 -1.58
N ILE A 8 -12.06 -15.36 -0.70
CA ILE A 8 -12.81 -15.79 0.48
C ILE A 8 -12.09 -15.24 1.70
N GLU A 9 -12.82 -14.53 2.55
CA GLU A 9 -12.27 -13.90 3.75
C GLU A 9 -12.61 -14.68 5.00
N PHE A 10 -11.62 -14.81 5.88
CA PHE A 10 -11.72 -15.50 7.16
C PHE A 10 -11.17 -14.64 8.28
N LEU A 11 -11.81 -14.67 9.45
CA LEU A 11 -11.23 -14.22 10.70
C LEU A 11 -10.50 -15.38 11.35
N VAL A 12 -9.26 -15.17 11.78
CA VAL A 12 -8.44 -16.17 12.45
C VAL A 12 -8.22 -15.75 13.91
N ASP A 13 -8.54 -16.64 14.84
CA ASP A 13 -8.22 -16.48 16.25
C ASP A 13 -6.71 -16.71 16.43
N ALA A 14 -6.00 -15.68 16.90
CA ALA A 14 -4.55 -15.70 17.00
C ALA A 14 -4.02 -16.73 18.04
N ASP A 15 -4.79 -17.02 19.09
CA ASP A 15 -4.38 -17.92 20.18
C ASP A 15 -4.62 -19.38 19.83
N THR A 16 -5.75 -19.67 19.18
CA THR A 16 -6.20 -21.05 18.93
C THR A 16 -5.99 -21.51 17.50
N GLY A 17 -5.71 -20.61 16.56
CA GLY A 17 -5.62 -20.89 15.12
C GLY A 17 -6.98 -21.25 14.48
N ARG A 18 -8.09 -21.14 15.21
CA ARG A 18 -9.42 -21.37 14.64
C ARG A 18 -9.77 -20.27 13.66
N PHE A 19 -10.41 -20.64 12.57
CA PHE A 19 -10.84 -19.68 11.56
C PHE A 19 -12.36 -19.68 11.37
N PHE A 20 -12.88 -18.51 11.07
CA PHE A 20 -14.31 -18.26 10.90
C PHE A 20 -14.52 -17.57 9.55
N PHE A 21 -15.46 -18.10 8.77
CA PHE A 21 -15.83 -17.51 7.51
C PHE A 21 -16.48 -16.14 7.71
N ILE A 22 -16.08 -15.15 6.90
CA ILE A 22 -16.66 -13.81 6.89
C ILE A 22 -17.51 -13.64 5.63
N GLU A 23 -16.87 -13.60 4.46
CA GLU A 23 -17.56 -13.33 3.20
C GLU A 23 -16.83 -13.91 1.97
N VAL A 24 -17.54 -13.91 0.84
CA VAL A 24 -16.95 -14.15 -0.48
C VAL A 24 -17.08 -12.90 -1.34
N ASN A 25 -15.96 -12.44 -1.89
CA ASN A 25 -15.91 -11.42 -2.92
C ASN A 25 -15.74 -12.10 -4.29
N PRO A 26 -16.80 -12.32 -5.09
CA PRO A 26 -16.73 -13.02 -6.37
C PRO A 26 -16.15 -12.12 -7.47
N ARG A 27 -14.98 -11.58 -7.24
CA ARG A 27 -14.24 -10.67 -8.11
C ARG A 27 -12.77 -10.63 -7.70
N ILE A 28 -11.91 -10.09 -8.55
CA ILE A 28 -10.57 -9.70 -8.13
C ILE A 28 -10.64 -8.57 -7.10
N GLN A 29 -9.78 -8.60 -6.10
CA GLN A 29 -9.68 -7.56 -5.09
C GLN A 29 -8.45 -6.66 -5.29
N VAL A 30 -8.43 -5.52 -4.60
CA VAL A 30 -7.36 -4.51 -4.72
C VAL A 30 -6.00 -5.10 -4.36
N GLU A 31 -5.95 -5.99 -3.38
CA GLU A 31 -4.76 -6.63 -2.81
C GLU A 31 -4.17 -7.79 -3.65
N HIS A 32 -4.76 -8.14 -4.78
CA HIS A 32 -4.28 -9.24 -5.65
C HIS A 32 -2.79 -9.13 -6.03
N THR A 33 -2.26 -7.92 -6.05
CA THR A 33 -0.88 -7.65 -6.43
C THR A 33 0.14 -8.32 -5.50
N VAL A 34 -0.19 -8.53 -4.21
CA VAL A 34 0.64 -9.29 -3.27
C VAL A 34 0.84 -10.73 -3.77
N THR A 35 -0.26 -11.38 -4.15
CA THR A 35 -0.22 -12.74 -4.69
C THR A 35 0.56 -12.80 -6.01
N GLU A 36 0.37 -11.83 -6.89
CA GLU A 36 1.08 -11.75 -8.16
C GLU A 36 2.59 -11.60 -7.96
N GLU A 37 3.01 -10.74 -7.02
CA GLU A 37 4.43 -10.49 -6.74
C GLU A 37 5.16 -11.70 -6.15
N ILE A 38 4.51 -12.47 -5.27
CA ILE A 38 5.16 -13.64 -4.66
C ILE A 38 5.06 -14.90 -5.52
N THR A 39 4.13 -14.99 -6.47
CA THR A 39 3.94 -16.18 -7.32
C THR A 39 4.43 -15.99 -8.75
N GLY A 40 4.55 -14.75 -9.22
CA GLY A 40 4.80 -14.43 -10.62
C GLY A 40 3.62 -14.75 -11.55
N ILE A 41 2.43 -14.94 -11.00
CA ILE A 41 1.21 -15.27 -11.76
C ILE A 41 0.41 -13.99 -11.99
N ASP A 42 0.26 -13.58 -13.24
CA ASP A 42 -0.65 -12.50 -13.66
C ASP A 42 -2.10 -12.99 -13.58
N ILE A 43 -2.80 -12.64 -12.51
CA ILE A 43 -4.17 -13.09 -12.23
C ILE A 43 -5.15 -12.52 -13.27
N VAL A 44 -5.01 -11.25 -13.62
CA VAL A 44 -5.91 -10.59 -14.58
C VAL A 44 -5.81 -11.27 -15.96
N ARG A 45 -4.59 -11.57 -16.40
CA ARG A 45 -4.39 -12.33 -17.63
C ARG A 45 -5.04 -13.71 -17.58
N ARG A 46 -4.96 -14.39 -16.43
CA ARG A 46 -5.62 -15.70 -16.25
C ARG A 46 -7.14 -15.58 -16.25
N GLN A 47 -7.70 -14.52 -15.67
CA GLN A 47 -9.14 -14.24 -15.75
C GLN A 47 -9.61 -14.12 -17.21
N LEU A 48 -8.88 -13.39 -18.04
CA LEU A 48 -9.20 -13.25 -19.47
C LEU A 48 -9.17 -14.59 -20.18
N ARG A 49 -8.16 -15.42 -19.91
CA ARG A 49 -8.05 -16.76 -20.52
C ARG A 49 -9.18 -17.70 -20.09
N VAL A 50 -9.56 -17.66 -18.81
CA VAL A 50 -10.72 -18.44 -18.33
C VAL A 50 -12.01 -17.96 -19.01
N ALA A 51 -12.19 -16.66 -19.22
CA ALA A 51 -13.33 -16.11 -19.94
C ALA A 51 -13.34 -16.50 -21.43
N GLU A 52 -12.19 -16.74 -22.02
CA GLU A 52 -12.04 -17.32 -23.38
C GLU A 52 -12.34 -18.83 -23.43
N GLY A 53 -12.62 -19.48 -22.31
CA GLY A 53 -12.94 -20.90 -22.21
C GLY A 53 -11.77 -21.83 -21.92
N TRP A 54 -10.57 -21.27 -21.61
CA TRP A 54 -9.41 -22.09 -21.24
C TRP A 54 -9.59 -22.70 -19.84
N LYS A 55 -9.14 -23.92 -19.66
CA LYS A 55 -9.15 -24.61 -18.35
C LYS A 55 -7.88 -24.26 -17.57
N LEU A 56 -7.99 -24.27 -16.24
CA LEU A 56 -6.82 -24.02 -15.38
C LEU A 56 -5.65 -25.01 -15.66
N SER A 57 -5.97 -26.24 -16.10
CA SER A 57 -5.00 -27.27 -16.46
C SER A 57 -4.32 -27.05 -17.82
N ASP A 58 -4.81 -26.15 -18.65
CA ASP A 58 -4.23 -25.90 -19.96
C ASP A 58 -2.80 -25.35 -19.82
N PRO A 59 -1.82 -25.81 -20.61
CA PRO A 59 -0.42 -25.42 -20.47
C PRO A 59 -0.19 -23.90 -20.52
N GLN A 60 -1.02 -23.18 -21.27
CA GLN A 60 -0.92 -21.71 -21.36
C GLN A 60 -1.40 -20.98 -20.09
N ILE A 61 -2.24 -21.62 -19.26
CA ILE A 61 -2.65 -21.13 -17.96
C ILE A 61 -1.72 -21.66 -16.87
N GLY A 62 -1.43 -22.97 -16.88
CA GLY A 62 -0.45 -23.59 -16.00
C GLY A 62 -0.84 -23.65 -14.53
N LEU A 63 -2.15 -23.60 -14.21
CA LEU A 63 -2.67 -23.56 -12.84
C LEU A 63 -3.41 -24.85 -12.44
N GLY A 64 -3.25 -25.93 -13.17
CA GLY A 64 -3.95 -27.21 -12.92
C GLY A 64 -3.51 -27.94 -11.65
N ASN A 65 -2.36 -27.57 -11.08
CA ASN A 65 -1.84 -28.18 -9.86
C ASN A 65 -1.46 -27.09 -8.85
N GLN A 66 -2.25 -26.95 -7.80
CA GLN A 66 -1.99 -26.01 -6.71
C GLN A 66 -0.60 -26.19 -6.08
N GLY A 67 -0.15 -27.42 -5.88
CA GLY A 67 1.13 -27.74 -5.29
C GLY A 67 2.35 -27.39 -6.16
N ALA A 68 2.16 -27.09 -7.43
CA ALA A 68 3.21 -26.64 -8.34
C ALA A 68 3.45 -25.12 -8.27
N ILE A 69 2.52 -24.36 -7.66
CA ILE A 69 2.65 -22.91 -7.50
C ILE A 69 3.66 -22.62 -6.41
N ARG A 70 4.78 -22.02 -6.81
CA ARG A 70 5.84 -21.63 -5.87
C ARG A 70 5.61 -20.19 -5.40
N MET A 71 5.71 -19.99 -4.09
CA MET A 71 5.76 -18.65 -3.49
C MET A 71 7.23 -18.29 -3.23
N MET A 72 7.62 -17.09 -3.61
CA MET A 72 8.99 -16.60 -3.46
C MET A 72 9.00 -15.26 -2.71
N GLY A 73 9.57 -15.27 -1.52
CA GLY A 73 9.70 -14.08 -0.68
C GLY A 73 8.39 -13.64 -0.06
N THR A 74 8.34 -12.36 0.25
CA THR A 74 7.21 -11.68 0.90
C THR A 74 6.86 -10.42 0.12
N ALA A 75 5.60 -10.05 0.10
CA ALA A 75 5.17 -8.78 -0.47
C ALA A 75 4.23 -8.04 0.48
N ILE A 76 4.32 -6.71 0.45
CA ILE A 76 3.47 -5.78 1.19
C ILE A 76 2.81 -4.85 0.18
N GLN A 77 1.50 -4.66 0.30
CA GLN A 77 0.79 -3.67 -0.49
C GLN A 77 0.30 -2.54 0.40
N CYS A 78 0.55 -1.30 -0.01
CA CYS A 78 -0.02 -0.09 0.58
C CYS A 78 -0.93 0.61 -0.43
N ARG A 79 -2.10 1.05 0.03
CA ARG A 79 -2.98 1.95 -0.71
C ARG A 79 -2.64 3.38 -0.32
N VAL A 80 -2.03 4.13 -1.22
CA VAL A 80 -1.81 5.57 -1.01
C VAL A 80 -3.07 6.31 -1.42
N THR A 81 -3.68 6.98 -0.46
CA THR A 81 -4.98 7.66 -0.60
C THR A 81 -4.85 9.15 -0.26
N THR A 82 -5.80 9.95 -0.75
CA THR A 82 -5.94 11.37 -0.36
C THR A 82 -6.79 11.50 0.90
N GLU A 83 -6.32 10.91 1.97
CA GLU A 83 -6.95 10.93 3.28
C GLU A 83 -6.01 11.54 4.31
N ASP A 84 -6.58 12.36 5.20
CA ASP A 84 -5.84 13.02 6.27
C ASP A 84 -5.81 12.17 7.54
N PRO A 85 -4.71 11.49 7.86
CA PRO A 85 -4.64 10.66 9.06
C PRO A 85 -4.67 11.48 10.37
N GLU A 86 -4.31 12.77 10.34
CA GLU A 86 -4.44 13.68 11.50
C GLU A 86 -5.90 14.01 11.79
N ASN A 87 -6.78 13.85 10.79
CA ASN A 87 -8.19 14.16 10.88
C ASN A 87 -9.06 12.91 10.62
N ARG A 88 -8.76 11.80 11.30
CA ARG A 88 -9.52 10.55 11.25
C ARG A 88 -9.71 10.01 9.82
N PHE A 89 -8.71 10.15 8.96
CA PHE A 89 -8.75 9.74 7.55
C PHE A 89 -9.89 10.39 6.75
N LEU A 90 -10.29 11.61 7.12
CA LEU A 90 -11.22 12.34 6.26
C LEU A 90 -10.59 12.55 4.89
N PRO A 91 -11.34 12.27 3.81
CA PRO A 91 -10.86 12.50 2.45
C PRO A 91 -10.52 13.96 2.23
N ASP A 92 -9.36 14.22 1.63
CA ASP A 92 -8.92 15.55 1.21
C ASP A 92 -9.08 15.69 -0.30
N TYR A 93 -9.64 16.80 -0.72
CA TYR A 93 -9.98 17.09 -2.11
C TYR A 93 -9.22 18.30 -2.61
N GLY A 94 -8.88 18.32 -3.87
CA GLY A 94 -8.17 19.44 -4.44
C GLY A 94 -7.42 19.11 -5.72
N ARG A 95 -6.60 20.06 -6.18
CA ARG A 95 -5.74 19.86 -7.33
C ARG A 95 -4.35 19.40 -6.89
N ILE A 96 -3.90 18.28 -7.43
CA ILE A 96 -2.52 17.81 -7.26
C ILE A 96 -1.60 18.73 -8.05
N THR A 97 -0.80 19.52 -7.33
CA THR A 97 0.14 20.49 -7.95
C THR A 97 1.50 19.86 -8.29
N ALA A 98 1.87 18.79 -7.61
CA ALA A 98 3.04 17.98 -7.95
C ALA A 98 2.75 16.52 -7.60
N TYR A 99 3.11 15.61 -8.51
CA TYR A 99 3.09 14.17 -8.31
C TYR A 99 4.40 13.56 -8.80
N ARG A 100 5.08 12.86 -7.92
CA ARG A 100 6.24 12.03 -8.24
C ARG A 100 6.14 10.74 -7.44
N SER A 101 6.14 9.62 -8.14
CA SER A 101 6.21 8.28 -7.55
C SER A 101 7.66 7.83 -7.43
N ALA A 102 7.88 6.85 -6.59
CA ALA A 102 9.13 6.11 -6.51
C ALA A 102 9.16 4.96 -7.52
N SER A 103 10.34 4.39 -7.69
CA SER A 103 10.56 3.17 -8.50
C SER A 103 11.79 2.42 -7.99
N GLY A 104 12.11 1.29 -8.59
CA GLY A 104 13.31 0.52 -8.29
C GLY A 104 13.04 -0.95 -8.04
N LEU A 105 14.10 -1.67 -7.66
CA LEU A 105 14.01 -3.11 -7.41
C LEU A 105 12.96 -3.42 -6.34
N GLY A 106 12.12 -4.42 -6.62
CA GLY A 106 11.09 -4.88 -5.67
C GLY A 106 9.89 -3.94 -5.53
N ILE A 107 9.76 -2.91 -6.37
CA ILE A 107 8.63 -1.96 -6.32
C ILE A 107 7.76 -2.12 -7.57
N ARG A 108 6.48 -2.33 -7.34
CA ARG A 108 5.42 -2.28 -8.33
C ARG A 108 4.43 -1.17 -7.96
N LEU A 109 4.04 -0.39 -8.96
CA LEU A 109 3.02 0.65 -8.83
C LEU A 109 1.85 0.34 -9.75
N ASP A 110 0.65 0.26 -9.17
CA ASP A 110 -0.59 0.20 -9.93
C ASP A 110 -1.29 1.55 -9.74
N ALA A 111 -1.05 2.45 -10.68
CA ALA A 111 -1.53 3.81 -10.61
C ALA A 111 -3.04 3.91 -10.87
N GLY A 112 -3.69 4.78 -10.09
CA GLY A 112 -5.01 5.29 -10.38
C GLY A 112 -4.94 6.53 -11.28
N SER A 113 -5.75 7.54 -10.97
CA SER A 113 -5.84 8.79 -11.73
C SER A 113 -4.83 9.87 -11.28
N ALA A 114 -3.78 9.52 -10.54
CA ALA A 114 -2.85 10.47 -9.95
C ALA A 114 -1.79 10.95 -10.95
N PHE A 115 -1.81 12.24 -11.26
CA PHE A 115 -0.77 12.96 -12.02
C PHE A 115 -0.75 14.44 -11.64
N SER A 116 0.33 15.15 -11.97
CA SER A 116 0.40 16.60 -11.73
C SER A 116 -0.67 17.33 -12.54
N GLY A 117 -1.54 18.08 -11.86
CA GLY A 117 -2.69 18.75 -12.45
C GLY A 117 -4.03 18.01 -12.26
N ALA A 118 -4.04 16.74 -11.88
CA ALA A 118 -5.26 15.99 -11.60
C ALA A 118 -6.09 16.66 -10.49
N VAL A 119 -7.41 16.58 -10.61
CA VAL A 119 -8.35 17.06 -9.60
C VAL A 119 -8.92 15.86 -8.85
N VAL A 120 -8.67 15.79 -7.56
CA VAL A 120 -9.29 14.83 -6.66
C VAL A 120 -10.65 15.38 -6.26
N THR A 121 -11.70 14.62 -6.52
CA THR A 121 -13.09 15.03 -6.27
C THR A 121 -13.73 14.16 -5.19
N PRO A 122 -14.78 14.65 -4.49
CA PRO A 122 -15.50 13.87 -3.49
C PRO A 122 -16.41 12.76 -4.07
N TYR A 123 -16.49 12.65 -5.39
CA TYR A 123 -17.43 11.74 -6.05
C TYR A 123 -16.85 10.35 -6.35
N PHE A 124 -15.54 10.20 -6.22
CA PHE A 124 -14.82 8.96 -6.49
C PHE A 124 -13.92 8.58 -5.34
N ASP A 125 -13.39 7.36 -5.39
CA ASP A 125 -12.44 6.84 -4.40
C ASP A 125 -11.20 7.74 -4.28
N SER A 126 -10.71 7.88 -3.05
CA SER A 126 -9.51 8.64 -2.69
C SER A 126 -8.20 7.99 -3.13
N LEU A 127 -8.24 6.79 -3.73
CA LEU A 127 -7.06 6.02 -4.10
C LEU A 127 -6.24 6.70 -5.20
N LEU A 128 -4.99 7.06 -4.87
CA LEU A 128 -4.02 7.59 -5.82
C LEU A 128 -3.24 6.49 -6.53
N VAL A 129 -2.71 5.54 -5.77
CA VAL A 129 -1.86 4.47 -6.27
C VAL A 129 -1.78 3.32 -5.27
N LYS A 130 -1.68 2.09 -5.76
CA LYS A 130 -1.23 0.95 -4.98
C LYS A 130 0.27 0.82 -5.11
N VAL A 131 0.95 0.77 -3.98
CA VAL A 131 2.38 0.43 -3.90
C VAL A 131 2.48 -0.99 -3.41
N THR A 132 3.04 -1.88 -4.22
CA THR A 132 3.35 -3.24 -3.81
C THR A 132 4.87 -3.39 -3.82
N ALA A 133 5.43 -3.76 -2.67
CA ALA A 133 6.85 -4.02 -2.56
C ALA A 133 7.10 -5.49 -2.22
N ARG A 134 8.12 -6.05 -2.86
CA ARG A 134 8.57 -7.43 -2.68
C ARG A 134 9.98 -7.46 -2.10
N GLY A 135 10.23 -8.40 -1.18
CA GLY A 135 11.54 -8.75 -0.65
C GLY A 135 11.66 -10.25 -0.41
N LEU A 136 12.85 -10.71 -0.05
CA LEU A 136 13.06 -12.11 0.34
C LEU A 136 12.53 -12.40 1.75
N SER A 137 12.40 -11.36 2.58
CA SER A 137 11.84 -11.41 3.92
C SER A 137 10.82 -10.28 4.12
N LEU A 138 10.09 -10.32 5.24
CA LEU A 138 9.16 -9.24 5.62
C LEU A 138 9.91 -7.93 5.85
N ASP A 139 11.07 -7.97 6.53
CA ASP A 139 11.89 -6.78 6.79
C ASP A 139 12.38 -6.13 5.49
N GLU A 140 12.82 -6.94 4.51
CA GLU A 140 13.26 -6.43 3.21
C GLU A 140 12.09 -5.80 2.44
N ALA A 141 10.94 -6.47 2.40
CA ALA A 141 9.74 -5.92 1.76
C ALA A 141 9.29 -4.62 2.44
N ALA A 142 9.33 -4.55 3.78
CA ALA A 142 9.00 -3.37 4.56
C ALA A 142 9.98 -2.21 4.29
N GLY A 143 11.28 -2.48 4.24
CA GLY A 143 12.29 -1.49 3.87
C GLY A 143 12.08 -0.94 2.45
N HIS A 144 11.70 -1.78 1.49
CA HIS A 144 11.36 -1.33 0.13
C HIS A 144 10.11 -0.44 0.12
N VAL A 145 9.05 -0.81 0.86
CA VAL A 145 7.83 0.03 0.98
C VAL A 145 8.18 1.36 1.65
N GLU A 146 8.88 1.34 2.79
CA GLU A 146 9.27 2.55 3.51
C GLU A 146 10.02 3.53 2.60
N ARG A 147 11.08 3.06 1.93
CA ARG A 147 11.84 3.86 0.97
C ARG A 147 10.92 4.43 -0.11
N CYS A 148 10.08 3.59 -0.70
CA CYS A 148 9.15 4.01 -1.74
C CYS A 148 8.22 5.11 -1.25
N LEU A 149 7.58 4.94 -0.08
CA LEU A 149 6.68 5.92 0.50
C LEU A 149 7.38 7.24 0.84
N GLN A 150 8.62 7.19 1.31
CA GLN A 150 9.41 8.38 1.61
C GLN A 150 9.85 9.16 0.36
N GLU A 151 10.05 8.48 -0.77
CA GLU A 151 10.39 9.09 -2.06
C GLU A 151 9.18 9.73 -2.78
N PHE A 152 7.95 9.35 -2.41
CA PHE A 152 6.75 9.96 -2.98
C PHE A 152 6.71 11.46 -2.69
N ARG A 153 6.31 12.22 -3.71
CA ARG A 153 6.04 13.64 -3.58
C ARG A 153 4.67 13.95 -4.14
N VAL A 154 3.72 14.12 -3.25
CA VAL A 154 2.37 14.60 -3.58
C VAL A 154 2.20 15.97 -2.94
N ARG A 155 1.72 16.94 -3.72
CA ARG A 155 1.46 18.31 -3.27
C ARG A 155 0.07 18.73 -3.73
N GLY A 156 -0.58 19.60 -2.93
CA GLY A 156 -1.91 20.13 -3.22
C GLY A 156 -3.05 19.39 -2.54
N VAL A 157 -2.77 18.18 -2.04
CA VAL A 157 -3.69 17.39 -1.21
C VAL A 157 -2.89 16.69 -0.10
N LYS A 158 -3.53 16.41 1.03
CA LYS A 158 -3.00 15.54 2.07
C LYS A 158 -3.07 14.07 1.63
N THR A 159 -2.24 13.24 2.21
CA THR A 159 -2.21 11.79 1.94
C THR A 159 -1.98 11.01 3.22
N ASN A 160 -2.33 9.73 3.21
CA ASN A 160 -2.08 8.81 4.30
C ASN A 160 -0.63 8.28 4.36
N ILE A 161 0.28 8.78 3.52
CA ILE A 161 1.69 8.32 3.47
C ILE A 161 2.38 8.37 4.83
N PRO A 162 2.28 9.42 5.66
CA PRO A 162 2.94 9.44 6.98
C PRO A 162 2.48 8.29 7.88
N PHE A 163 1.19 8.00 7.89
CA PHE A 163 0.62 6.88 8.65
C PHE A 163 1.14 5.53 8.13
N LEU A 164 1.19 5.35 6.81
CA LEU A 164 1.71 4.11 6.21
C LEU A 164 3.17 3.88 6.55
N VAL A 165 4.01 4.94 6.58
CA VAL A 165 5.41 4.83 7.00
C VAL A 165 5.51 4.38 8.46
N ASN A 166 4.76 5.02 9.38
CA ASN A 166 4.75 4.61 10.78
C ASN A 166 4.30 3.16 10.96
N LEU A 167 3.29 2.73 10.18
CA LEU A 167 2.74 1.38 10.25
C LEU A 167 3.76 0.32 9.78
N VAL A 168 4.37 0.50 8.60
CA VAL A 168 5.27 -0.52 8.02
C VAL A 168 6.60 -0.63 8.76
N THR A 169 6.99 0.39 9.52
CA THR A 169 8.19 0.39 10.35
C THR A 169 7.93 -0.02 11.80
N HIS A 170 6.67 -0.23 12.18
CA HIS A 170 6.32 -0.57 13.55
C HIS A 170 6.81 -1.98 13.93
N PRO A 171 7.42 -2.18 15.13
CA PRO A 171 7.96 -3.49 15.54
C PRO A 171 6.94 -4.63 15.52
N GLU A 172 5.69 -4.37 15.92
CA GLU A 172 4.62 -5.39 15.88
C GLU A 172 4.27 -5.80 14.45
N PHE A 173 4.29 -4.84 13.50
CA PHE A 173 4.09 -5.14 12.08
C PHE A 173 5.22 -6.01 11.53
N LEU A 174 6.47 -5.63 11.79
CA LEU A 174 7.66 -6.38 11.37
C LEU A 174 7.73 -7.77 11.99
N ALA A 175 7.21 -7.92 13.19
CA ALA A 175 7.09 -9.22 13.86
C ALA A 175 5.90 -10.06 13.38
N GLY A 176 5.04 -9.54 12.50
CA GLY A 176 3.85 -10.25 12.02
C GLY A 176 2.75 -10.46 13.07
N ARG A 177 2.70 -9.63 14.11
CA ARG A 177 1.78 -9.79 15.25
C ARG A 177 0.58 -8.84 15.22
N CYS A 178 0.35 -8.17 14.10
CA CYS A 178 -0.79 -7.26 13.97
C CYS A 178 -2.12 -8.02 14.03
N THR A 179 -3.01 -7.58 14.91
CA THR A 179 -4.39 -8.05 15.00
C THR A 179 -5.34 -7.04 14.36
N THR A 180 -6.63 -7.36 14.30
CA THR A 180 -7.68 -6.44 13.82
C THR A 180 -7.79 -5.16 14.65
N ARG A 181 -7.27 -5.15 15.89
CA ARG A 181 -7.28 -3.99 16.80
C ARG A 181 -5.96 -3.20 16.82
N PHE A 182 -4.97 -3.67 16.09
CA PHE A 182 -3.61 -3.10 16.13
C PHE A 182 -3.59 -1.58 15.93
N ILE A 183 -4.34 -1.07 14.94
CA ILE A 183 -4.38 0.37 14.65
C ILE A 183 -5.03 1.15 15.80
N ASP A 184 -6.14 0.65 16.34
CA ASP A 184 -6.88 1.30 17.41
C ASP A 184 -6.09 1.30 18.74
N GLU A 185 -5.31 0.26 18.98
CA GLU A 185 -4.52 0.07 20.19
C GLU A 185 -3.12 0.71 20.14
N THR A 186 -2.73 1.31 19.00
CA THR A 186 -1.40 1.86 18.78
C THR A 186 -1.45 3.36 18.41
N PRO A 187 -1.71 4.25 19.40
CA PRO A 187 -1.81 5.71 19.14
C PRO A 187 -0.56 6.31 18.47
N GLY A 188 0.64 5.75 18.73
CA GLY A 188 1.89 6.20 18.13
C GLY A 188 1.95 6.13 16.60
N LEU A 189 1.05 5.37 15.96
CA LEU A 189 0.92 5.37 14.50
C LEU A 189 0.48 6.73 13.94
N PHE A 190 -0.12 7.57 14.78
CA PHE A 190 -0.62 8.90 14.43
C PHE A 190 0.31 10.04 14.87
N ASP A 191 1.48 9.72 15.37
CA ASP A 191 2.51 10.69 15.72
C ASP A 191 3.32 11.06 14.47
N PHE A 192 3.00 12.20 13.87
CA PHE A 192 3.67 12.65 12.66
C PHE A 192 4.69 13.75 12.97
N PRO A 193 5.99 13.54 12.70
CA PRO A 193 6.99 14.60 12.87
C PRO A 193 6.70 15.73 11.89
N ILE A 194 6.71 16.97 12.40
CA ILE A 194 6.55 18.16 11.57
C ILE A 194 7.74 18.23 10.61
N ARG A 195 7.51 17.90 9.34
CA ARG A 195 8.51 18.04 8.27
C ARG A 195 8.55 19.50 7.83
N ARG A 196 9.50 20.27 8.38
CA ARG A 196 9.77 21.63 7.92
C ARG A 196 10.37 21.59 6.52
N ASP A 197 9.80 22.35 5.59
CA ASP A 197 10.38 22.49 4.25
C ASP A 197 11.67 23.33 4.26
N ARG A 198 12.36 23.38 3.11
CA ARG A 198 13.62 24.14 3.01
C ARG A 198 13.45 25.64 3.26
N ALA A 199 12.30 26.21 2.86
CA ALA A 199 12.06 27.64 3.05
C ALA A 199 11.89 27.95 4.54
N THR A 200 11.10 27.15 5.26
CA THR A 200 10.95 27.28 6.71
C THR A 200 12.26 27.14 7.45
N LYS A 201 13.08 26.12 7.11
CA LYS A 201 14.41 25.95 7.71
C LYS A 201 15.35 27.12 7.44
N LEU A 202 15.31 27.66 6.20
CA LEU A 202 16.11 28.82 5.84
C LEU A 202 15.65 30.06 6.59
N LEU A 203 14.36 30.30 6.70
CA LEU A 203 13.80 31.42 7.45
C LEU A 203 14.14 31.35 8.92
N GLU A 204 14.06 30.17 9.54
CA GLU A 204 14.48 29.96 10.92
C GLU A 204 15.97 30.25 11.11
N TYR A 205 16.84 29.71 10.24
CA TYR A 205 18.27 29.98 10.28
C TYR A 205 18.58 31.48 10.14
N LEU A 206 17.96 32.13 9.14
CA LEU A 206 18.14 33.58 8.95
C LEU A 206 17.66 34.39 10.16
N SER A 207 16.51 34.00 10.75
CA SER A 207 15.98 34.65 11.94
C SER A 207 16.93 34.48 13.13
N ASP A 208 17.47 33.28 13.31
CA ASP A 208 18.43 32.99 14.38
C ASP A 208 19.73 33.80 14.23
N VAL A 209 20.28 33.85 13.03
CA VAL A 209 21.49 34.65 12.70
C VAL A 209 21.24 36.15 12.89
N ILE A 210 20.05 36.66 12.53
CA ILE A 210 19.71 38.09 12.72
C ILE A 210 19.54 38.45 14.18
N VAL A 211 18.90 37.59 14.96
CA VAL A 211 18.56 37.87 16.36
C VAL A 211 19.74 37.56 17.30
N ASN A 212 20.41 36.44 17.10
CA ASN A 212 21.43 35.91 18.00
C ASN A 212 22.89 36.15 17.51
N GLY A 213 23.04 36.66 16.30
CA GLY A 213 24.32 36.83 15.65
C GLY A 213 24.85 35.54 15.00
N ASN A 214 25.82 35.67 14.14
CA ASN A 214 26.49 34.52 13.50
C ASN A 214 27.44 33.86 14.53
N PRO A 215 27.35 32.53 14.77
CA PRO A 215 28.24 31.83 15.67
C PRO A 215 29.72 31.84 15.21
#